data_d38b97a605a108b6512c91cee9717167
#
_entry.id   d38b97a605a108b6512c91cee9717167
#
_cell.length_a   1.000
_cell.length_b   1.000
_cell.length_c   1.000
_cell.angle_alpha   90.00
_cell.angle_beta   90.00
_cell.angle_gamma   90.00
#
_symmetry.space_group_name_H-M   'P 1'
#
loop_
_entity.id
_entity.type
_entity.pdbx_description
1 polymer ?
#
loop_
_entity_poly.entity_id
_entity_poly.type
_entity_poly.pdbx_seq_one_letter_code
_entity_poly.pdbx_strand_id
1 'polypeptide(L)'
;GHFTAKKFAAIHPEQMPKVYRSVLSHVEVPLPEGAMRFTAMPNAVEGKGIWAAGGVNAANVAMTATETITSNSRVLGADPLVVYQPAKGETPEVPGGIGEEDIVFLTLPYIRSAREGVQRLGHLLETYGTYEMNGIAFQDVNEIWWLETIGGHHWIARRVPDDSYVVMPNQLGIDSFDLEDAFGAQKEHLCSVDLREFLAKHHLNLSQDGSLNPRDAFGSHDDADHVYNTPRAWWMLRHLNPTTWVWDGPDADYGPRSDDLPWCMVPEKKIT
;
A
#
# COMPACT_ATOMS: atom_id res chain seq x y z
N GLY A 1 10.63 -15.43 6.54
CA GLY A 1 9.86 -14.59 7.45
C GLY A 1 9.49 -15.36 8.69
N HIS A 2 9.57 -14.73 9.84
CA HIS A 2 9.16 -15.36 11.10
C HIS A 2 7.64 -15.44 11.12
N PHE A 3 7.12 -16.66 11.17
CA PHE A 3 5.71 -16.88 11.32
C PHE A 3 5.30 -16.59 12.76
N THR A 4 4.67 -15.45 13.01
CA THR A 4 4.14 -15.10 14.33
C THR A 4 2.68 -15.51 14.41
N ALA A 5 2.32 -16.23 15.49
CA ALA A 5 0.94 -16.65 15.70
C ALA A 5 0.01 -15.41 15.77
N LYS A 6 -1.12 -15.48 15.06
CA LYS A 6 -2.16 -14.46 15.03
C LYS A 6 -3.35 -14.89 15.91
N LYS A 7 -4.09 -13.92 16.40
CA LYS A 7 -5.37 -14.16 17.08
C LYS A 7 -6.47 -13.30 16.43
N PHE A 8 -7.66 -13.83 16.33
CA PHE A 8 -8.81 -13.02 15.97
C PHE A 8 -9.27 -12.23 17.20
N ALA A 9 -9.39 -10.94 17.09
CA ALA A 9 -9.76 -10.06 18.21
C ALA A 9 -10.82 -9.04 17.80
N ALA A 10 -11.77 -8.80 18.71
CA ALA A 10 -12.64 -7.62 18.65
C ALA A 10 -12.03 -6.56 19.57
N ILE A 11 -11.72 -5.41 19.00
CA ILE A 11 -11.14 -4.28 19.72
C ILE A 11 -12.23 -3.23 19.92
N HIS A 12 -12.39 -2.79 21.14
CA HIS A 12 -13.38 -1.80 21.54
C HIS A 12 -12.74 -0.41 21.69
N PRO A 13 -13.52 0.69 21.51
CA PRO A 13 -12.99 2.06 21.58
C PRO A 13 -12.20 2.37 22.84
N GLU A 14 -12.64 1.86 23.99
CA GLU A 14 -12.00 2.05 25.28
C GLU A 14 -10.64 1.36 25.44
N GLN A 15 -10.31 0.45 24.53
CA GLN A 15 -9.00 -0.22 24.47
C GLN A 15 -7.98 0.56 23.65
N MET A 16 -8.42 1.60 22.92
CA MET A 16 -7.53 2.43 22.13
C MET A 16 -6.81 3.44 23.02
N PRO A 17 -5.47 3.55 22.93
CA PRO A 17 -4.71 4.52 23.69
C PRO A 17 -4.97 5.94 23.18
N LYS A 18 -4.66 6.97 23.98
CA LYS A 18 -4.66 8.36 23.50
C LYS A 18 -3.49 8.66 22.56
N VAL A 19 -2.37 8.01 22.78
CA VAL A 19 -1.17 8.06 21.95
C VAL A 19 -0.78 6.62 21.66
N TYR A 20 -0.73 6.29 20.37
CA TYR A 20 -0.19 5.02 19.90
C TYR A 20 1.33 5.11 19.87
N ARG A 21 2.02 4.05 20.30
CA ARG A 21 3.47 3.92 20.15
C ARG A 21 3.80 2.59 19.49
N SER A 22 4.54 2.68 18.36
CA SER A 22 5.07 1.50 17.68
C SER A 22 6.13 0.80 18.55
N VAL A 23 6.12 -0.53 18.54
CA VAL A 23 7.15 -1.34 19.21
C VAL A 23 8.43 -1.40 18.37
N LEU A 24 8.30 -1.31 17.04
CA LEU A 24 9.45 -1.41 16.12
C LEU A 24 10.12 -0.07 15.87
N SER A 25 9.35 0.92 15.50
CA SER A 25 9.89 2.22 15.07
C SER A 25 9.93 3.26 16.18
N HIS A 26 9.28 3.00 17.31
CA HIS A 26 9.10 3.94 18.42
C HIS A 26 8.35 5.24 18.05
N VAL A 27 7.76 5.32 16.86
CA VAL A 27 6.93 6.47 16.49
C VAL A 27 5.75 6.61 17.44
N GLU A 28 5.47 7.83 17.86
CA GLU A 28 4.30 8.17 18.67
C GLU A 28 3.29 8.94 17.82
N VAL A 29 2.06 8.42 17.77
CA VAL A 29 0.98 9.01 16.99
C VAL A 29 -0.20 9.32 17.91
N PRO A 30 -0.52 10.60 18.14
CA PRO A 30 -1.74 10.98 18.83
C PRO A 30 -2.95 10.46 18.07
N LEU A 31 -3.83 9.74 18.77
CA LEU A 31 -5.03 9.19 18.16
C LEU A 31 -6.21 10.14 18.35
N PRO A 32 -7.07 10.32 17.33
CA PRO A 32 -8.28 11.12 17.47
C PRO A 32 -9.28 10.46 18.42
N GLU A 33 -10.20 11.24 18.94
CA GLU A 33 -11.37 10.73 19.65
C GLU A 33 -12.35 10.07 18.67
N GLY A 34 -13.25 9.22 19.19
CA GLY A 34 -14.31 8.63 18.39
C GLY A 34 -13.90 7.37 17.64
N ALA A 35 -12.90 6.64 18.12
CA ALA A 35 -12.58 5.31 17.60
C ALA A 35 -13.84 4.43 17.55
N MET A 36 -14.01 3.69 16.46
CA MET A 36 -15.05 2.69 16.33
C MET A 36 -14.55 1.32 16.78
N ARG A 37 -15.46 0.47 17.21
CA ARG A 37 -15.17 -0.95 17.38
C ARG A 37 -14.76 -1.56 16.04
N PHE A 38 -13.77 -2.43 16.05
CA PHE A 38 -13.34 -3.17 14.88
C PHE A 38 -12.85 -4.58 15.24
N THR A 39 -12.83 -5.46 14.25
CA THR A 39 -12.19 -6.77 14.35
C THR A 39 -10.88 -6.74 13.59
N ALA A 40 -9.87 -7.43 14.09
CA ALA A 40 -8.58 -7.53 13.45
C ALA A 40 -7.88 -8.85 13.82
N MET A 41 -6.76 -9.12 13.18
CA MET A 41 -5.93 -10.30 13.46
C MET A 41 -4.53 -9.90 13.93
N PRO A 42 -4.41 -9.31 15.13
CA PRO A 42 -3.11 -8.95 15.69
C PRO A 42 -2.28 -10.17 16.10
N ASN A 43 -1.00 -9.95 16.41
CA ASN A 43 -0.14 -10.94 17.02
C ASN A 43 -0.76 -11.50 18.29
N ALA A 44 -0.62 -12.81 18.48
CA ALA A 44 -1.03 -13.49 19.71
C ALA A 44 0.00 -13.35 20.85
N VAL A 45 1.26 -13.02 20.51
CA VAL A 45 2.37 -12.87 21.45
C VAL A 45 2.49 -11.41 21.84
N GLU A 46 2.35 -11.11 23.12
CA GLU A 46 2.50 -9.76 23.66
C GLU A 46 3.95 -9.23 23.53
N GLY A 47 4.11 -7.91 23.43
CA GLY A 47 5.42 -7.24 23.35
C GLY A 47 6.17 -7.40 22.04
N LYS A 48 5.52 -7.97 21.01
CA LYS A 48 6.10 -8.16 19.66
C LYS A 48 5.47 -7.25 18.59
N GLY A 49 4.81 -6.19 19.03
CA GLY A 49 4.05 -5.31 18.14
C GLY A 49 2.68 -5.89 17.77
N ILE A 50 1.81 -5.05 17.22
CA ILE A 50 0.43 -5.42 16.91
C ILE A 50 0.34 -6.27 15.65
N TRP A 51 0.92 -5.81 14.54
CA TRP A 51 0.96 -6.56 13.27
C TRP A 51 -0.40 -7.13 12.86
N ALA A 52 -1.43 -6.33 12.89
CA ALA A 52 -2.76 -6.77 12.48
C ALA A 52 -2.77 -7.05 10.97
N ALA A 53 -3.11 -8.28 10.59
CA ALA A 53 -3.09 -8.71 9.17
C ALA A 53 -4.21 -8.09 8.33
N GLY A 54 -5.25 -7.57 8.97
CA GLY A 54 -6.41 -6.93 8.35
C GLY A 54 -7.51 -6.78 9.36
N GLY A 55 -8.61 -6.16 8.96
CA GLY A 55 -9.76 -5.99 9.85
C GLY A 55 -10.97 -5.36 9.18
N VAL A 56 -12.06 -5.31 9.94
CA VAL A 56 -13.32 -4.67 9.55
C VAL A 56 -13.85 -3.86 10.73
N ASN A 57 -14.25 -2.62 10.51
CA ASN A 57 -14.79 -1.75 11.54
C ASN A 57 -16.32 -1.75 11.59
N ALA A 58 -16.90 -1.06 12.57
CA ALA A 58 -18.34 -0.98 12.78
C ALA A 58 -19.09 -0.20 11.68
N ALA A 59 -18.39 0.56 10.84
CA ALA A 59 -18.96 1.19 9.65
C ALA A 59 -18.93 0.26 8.41
N ASN A 60 -18.58 -1.02 8.60
CA ASN A 60 -18.45 -2.00 7.52
C ASN A 60 -17.37 -1.64 6.49
N VAL A 61 -16.30 -1.00 6.93
CA VAL A 61 -15.11 -0.76 6.13
C VAL A 61 -14.06 -1.80 6.48
N ALA A 62 -13.50 -2.45 5.47
CA ALA A 62 -12.41 -3.39 5.61
C ALA A 62 -11.10 -2.79 5.09
N MET A 63 -9.98 -3.23 5.66
CA MET A 63 -8.65 -2.98 5.10
C MET A 63 -7.73 -4.18 5.32
N THR A 64 -6.75 -4.32 4.43
CA THR A 64 -5.62 -5.23 4.66
C THR A 64 -4.57 -4.56 5.53
N ALA A 65 -3.65 -5.35 6.08
CA ALA A 65 -2.48 -4.79 6.71
C ALA A 65 -1.55 -4.25 5.63
N THR A 66 -0.83 -5.13 4.97
CA THR A 66 0.12 -4.72 3.95
C THR A 66 0.43 -5.87 3.01
N GLU A 67 0.77 -5.53 1.78
CA GLU A 67 1.49 -6.36 0.85
C GLU A 67 2.85 -5.69 0.64
N THR A 68 3.94 -6.35 1.02
CA THR A 68 5.28 -5.79 0.83
C THR A 68 5.55 -5.57 -0.65
N ILE A 69 5.85 -4.32 -1.02
CA ILE A 69 6.22 -3.90 -2.38
C ILE A 69 7.61 -3.26 -2.34
N THR A 70 8.20 -2.99 -3.50
CA THR A 70 9.56 -2.46 -3.56
C THR A 70 9.64 -1.27 -4.49
N SER A 71 10.01 -0.10 -3.96
CA SER A 71 10.37 1.08 -4.76
C SER A 71 11.79 0.93 -5.31
N ASN A 72 12.02 1.49 -6.49
CA ASN A 72 13.34 1.50 -7.10
C ASN A 72 14.31 2.46 -6.38
N SER A 73 15.61 2.32 -6.67
CA SER A 73 16.66 3.10 -6.02
C SER A 73 16.61 4.61 -6.30
N ARG A 74 16.01 5.04 -7.43
CA ARG A 74 15.84 6.47 -7.72
C ARG A 74 14.84 7.12 -6.77
N VAL A 75 13.74 6.42 -6.51
CA VAL A 75 12.74 6.85 -5.52
C VAL A 75 13.33 6.87 -4.13
N LEU A 76 14.00 5.78 -3.71
CA LEU A 76 14.60 5.69 -2.37
C LEU A 76 15.73 6.69 -2.16
N GLY A 77 16.41 7.12 -3.22
CA GLY A 77 17.39 8.21 -3.17
C GLY A 77 16.74 9.59 -3.05
N ALA A 78 15.53 9.78 -3.59
CA ALA A 78 14.77 11.04 -3.54
C ALA A 78 13.95 11.20 -2.26
N ASP A 79 13.38 10.10 -1.76
CA ASP A 79 12.56 10.02 -0.55
C ASP A 79 12.93 8.75 0.24
N PRO A 80 13.99 8.81 1.07
CA PRO A 80 14.46 7.66 1.85
C PRO A 80 13.43 7.19 2.87
N LEU A 81 13.43 5.89 3.17
CA LEU A 81 12.63 5.32 4.25
C LEU A 81 13.01 5.92 5.61
N VAL A 82 12.01 6.13 6.46
CA VAL A 82 12.16 6.69 7.81
C VAL A 82 12.43 5.56 8.80
N VAL A 83 13.68 5.12 8.86
CA VAL A 83 14.09 3.97 9.66
C VAL A 83 14.47 4.40 11.07
N TYR A 84 14.03 3.63 12.07
CA TYR A 84 14.40 3.81 13.47
C TYR A 84 15.94 3.80 13.66
N GLN A 85 16.43 4.76 14.41
CA GLN A 85 17.84 4.83 14.79
C GLN A 85 17.97 4.73 16.32
N PRO A 86 18.61 3.67 16.84
CA PRO A 86 18.77 3.52 18.27
C PRO A 86 19.70 4.59 18.86
N ALA A 87 19.51 4.91 20.13
CA ALA A 87 20.40 5.79 20.86
C ALA A 87 21.85 5.28 20.82
N LYS A 88 22.81 6.19 20.62
CA LYS A 88 24.25 5.86 20.58
C LYS A 88 25.06 6.88 21.35
N GLY A 89 25.60 6.47 22.50
CA GLY A 89 26.30 7.37 23.41
C GLY A 89 25.38 8.48 23.92
N GLU A 90 25.76 9.74 23.69
CA GLU A 90 24.95 10.91 24.07
C GLU A 90 23.88 11.28 23.01
N THR A 91 23.90 10.64 21.84
CA THR A 91 22.90 10.90 20.79
C THR A 91 21.62 10.12 21.14
N PRO A 92 20.45 10.83 21.29
CA PRO A 92 19.19 10.16 21.57
C PRO A 92 18.73 9.30 20.39
N GLU A 93 17.81 8.38 20.64
CA GLU A 93 17.13 7.64 19.55
C GLU A 93 16.36 8.59 18.62
N VAL A 94 16.25 8.18 17.36
CA VAL A 94 15.39 8.84 16.39
C VAL A 94 14.28 7.84 15.99
N PRO A 95 13.01 8.12 16.29
CA PRO A 95 11.91 7.26 15.88
C PRO A 95 11.88 7.07 14.36
N GLY A 96 11.46 5.89 13.93
CA GLY A 96 11.15 5.63 12.53
C GLY A 96 9.75 6.10 12.16
N GLY A 97 9.33 5.79 10.93
CA GLY A 97 7.96 6.01 10.44
C GLY A 97 6.98 4.93 10.90
N ILE A 98 5.79 4.93 10.32
CA ILE A 98 4.77 3.88 10.50
C ILE A 98 5.02 2.72 9.54
N GLY A 99 4.56 1.52 9.88
CA GLY A 99 4.69 0.36 9.01
C GLY A 99 3.61 -0.67 9.24
N GLU A 100 3.82 -1.88 8.76
CA GLU A 100 2.86 -2.99 8.83
C GLU A 100 2.36 -3.26 10.26
N GLU A 101 3.23 -3.06 11.25
CA GLU A 101 2.85 -3.18 12.65
C GLU A 101 1.68 -2.28 13.01
N ASP A 102 1.65 -1.06 12.45
CA ASP A 102 0.89 0.08 12.96
C ASP A 102 -0.38 0.38 12.18
N ILE A 103 -0.33 0.20 10.86
CA ILE A 103 -1.23 0.78 9.86
C ILE A 103 -2.71 0.49 10.14
N VAL A 104 -3.08 -0.75 10.50
CA VAL A 104 -4.48 -1.12 10.75
C VAL A 104 -5.03 -0.39 11.97
N PHE A 105 -4.28 -0.34 13.07
CA PHE A 105 -4.70 0.31 14.31
C PHE A 105 -4.73 1.83 14.21
N LEU A 106 -3.86 2.41 13.41
CA LEU A 106 -3.82 3.86 13.16
C LEU A 106 -4.96 4.33 12.24
N THR A 107 -5.49 3.43 11.39
CA THR A 107 -6.39 3.80 10.30
C THR A 107 -7.81 3.30 10.51
N LEU A 108 -8.00 2.01 10.67
CA LEU A 108 -9.31 1.34 10.60
C LEU A 108 -10.33 1.85 11.62
N PRO A 109 -10.00 2.16 12.89
CA PRO A 109 -10.98 2.62 13.86
C PRO A 109 -11.59 3.99 13.55
N TYR A 110 -11.01 4.76 12.63
CA TYR A 110 -11.31 6.18 12.43
C TYR A 110 -11.88 6.51 11.05
N ILE A 111 -12.24 5.51 10.25
CA ILE A 111 -12.70 5.68 8.87
C ILE A 111 -14.12 5.13 8.67
N ARG A 112 -14.92 5.79 7.85
CA ARG A 112 -16.30 5.41 7.53
C ARG A 112 -16.52 5.00 6.08
N SER A 113 -15.49 5.12 5.25
CA SER A 113 -15.48 4.65 3.87
C SER A 113 -14.08 4.20 3.45
N ALA A 114 -13.99 3.45 2.36
CA ALA A 114 -12.72 3.04 1.77
C ALA A 114 -11.87 4.27 1.37
N ARG A 115 -12.50 5.29 0.80
CA ARG A 115 -11.87 6.57 0.42
C ARG A 115 -11.28 7.30 1.63
N GLU A 116 -12.03 7.40 2.73
CA GLU A 116 -11.51 7.97 3.99
C GLU A 116 -10.29 7.19 4.50
N GLY A 117 -10.26 5.87 4.28
CA GLY A 117 -9.12 5.02 4.60
C GLY A 117 -7.86 5.43 3.86
N VAL A 118 -7.97 5.61 2.54
CA VAL A 118 -6.88 6.10 1.69
C VAL A 118 -6.40 7.47 2.16
N GLN A 119 -7.31 8.41 2.35
CA GLN A 119 -6.97 9.79 2.76
C GLN A 119 -6.30 9.82 4.13
N ARG A 120 -6.83 9.07 5.11
CA ARG A 120 -6.25 9.02 6.45
C ARG A 120 -4.87 8.38 6.45
N LEU A 121 -4.69 7.25 5.79
CA LEU A 121 -3.38 6.61 5.72
C LEU A 121 -2.39 7.48 4.95
N GLY A 122 -2.83 8.08 3.84
CA GLY A 122 -2.00 9.03 3.08
C GLY A 122 -1.48 10.17 3.93
N HIS A 123 -2.35 10.80 4.73
CA HIS A 123 -1.95 11.87 5.66
C HIS A 123 -0.96 11.37 6.74
N LEU A 124 -1.15 10.16 7.25
CA LEU A 124 -0.22 9.57 8.21
C LEU A 124 1.16 9.32 7.59
N LEU A 125 1.20 8.84 6.33
CA LEU A 125 2.44 8.64 5.58
C LEU A 125 3.16 9.97 5.33
N GLU A 126 2.45 11.01 4.92
CA GLU A 126 3.02 12.35 4.71
C GLU A 126 3.56 12.96 6.01
N THR A 127 2.94 12.66 7.14
CA THR A 127 3.29 13.25 8.45
C THR A 127 4.44 12.53 9.13
N TYR A 128 4.40 11.20 9.15
CA TYR A 128 5.33 10.36 9.93
C TYR A 128 6.32 9.60 9.06
N GLY A 129 6.05 9.48 7.77
CA GLY A 129 6.78 8.60 6.88
C GLY A 129 6.57 7.13 7.19
N THR A 130 7.25 6.28 6.40
CA THR A 130 7.25 4.82 6.62
C THR A 130 8.68 4.28 6.63
N TYR A 131 8.91 3.23 7.44
CA TYR A 131 10.18 2.51 7.45
C TYR A 131 10.23 1.35 6.46
N GLU A 132 9.12 1.06 5.78
CA GLU A 132 9.00 -0.01 4.79
C GLU A 132 7.98 0.35 3.70
N MET A 133 8.00 -0.39 2.59
CA MET A 133 7.14 -0.12 1.43
C MET A 133 6.01 -1.12 1.38
N ASN A 134 4.77 -0.62 1.23
CA ASN A 134 3.57 -1.42 1.36
C ASN A 134 2.49 -1.05 0.35
N GLY A 135 1.71 -2.05 -0.05
CA GLY A 135 0.43 -1.89 -0.72
C GLY A 135 -0.72 -2.25 0.22
N ILE A 136 -1.76 -1.46 0.26
CA ILE A 136 -2.89 -1.60 1.18
C ILE A 136 -4.22 -1.51 0.42
N ALA A 137 -5.09 -2.51 0.60
CA ALA A 137 -6.45 -2.46 0.11
C ALA A 137 -7.41 -1.88 1.16
N PHE A 138 -8.32 -1.03 0.70
CA PHE A 138 -9.47 -0.54 1.45
C PHE A 138 -10.75 -0.91 0.72
N GLN A 139 -11.77 -1.32 1.44
CA GLN A 139 -13.05 -1.73 0.88
C GLN A 139 -14.20 -1.30 1.77
N ASP A 140 -15.27 -0.81 1.14
CA ASP A 140 -16.59 -0.67 1.74
C ASP A 140 -17.66 -1.27 0.80
N VAL A 141 -18.93 -0.98 1.04
CA VAL A 141 -20.04 -1.50 0.21
C VAL A 141 -20.12 -0.86 -1.19
N ASN A 142 -19.42 0.24 -1.42
CA ASN A 142 -19.50 1.03 -2.65
C ASN A 142 -18.22 1.01 -3.46
N GLU A 143 -17.05 0.94 -2.80
CA GLU A 143 -15.75 1.14 -3.45
C GLU A 143 -14.69 0.18 -2.93
N ILE A 144 -13.73 -0.14 -3.80
CA ILE A 144 -12.46 -0.78 -3.46
C ILE A 144 -11.35 0.17 -3.92
N TRP A 145 -10.40 0.45 -3.04
CA TRP A 145 -9.21 1.25 -3.31
C TRP A 145 -7.95 0.46 -3.02
N TRP A 146 -6.95 0.65 -3.86
CA TRP A 146 -5.61 0.14 -3.65
C TRP A 146 -4.64 1.31 -3.51
N LEU A 147 -3.88 1.33 -2.41
CA LEU A 147 -2.84 2.32 -2.11
C LEU A 147 -1.48 1.66 -2.18
N GLU A 148 -0.53 2.31 -2.86
CA GLU A 148 0.89 1.95 -2.89
C GLU A 148 1.72 3.08 -2.29
N THR A 149 2.63 2.75 -1.36
CA THR A 149 3.60 3.71 -0.84
C THR A 149 4.74 3.90 -1.85
N ILE A 150 5.30 5.10 -1.89
CA ILE A 150 6.40 5.49 -2.77
C ILE A 150 7.48 6.11 -1.91
N GLY A 151 8.62 5.43 -1.74
CA GLY A 151 9.66 5.90 -0.82
C GLY A 151 9.17 6.04 0.62
N GLY A 152 9.68 7.04 1.31
CA GLY A 152 9.42 7.25 2.73
C GLY A 152 8.12 7.98 3.07
N HIS A 153 7.63 8.90 2.21
CA HIS A 153 6.48 9.77 2.56
C HIS A 153 5.42 9.85 1.47
N HIS A 154 5.76 9.55 0.21
CA HIS A 154 4.85 9.67 -0.90
C HIS A 154 3.99 8.41 -1.06
N TRP A 155 2.84 8.57 -1.71
CA TRP A 155 1.89 7.50 -1.97
C TRP A 155 1.00 7.83 -3.16
N ILE A 156 0.47 6.79 -3.78
CA ILE A 156 -0.61 6.84 -4.77
C ILE A 156 -1.71 5.86 -4.38
N ALA A 157 -2.93 6.14 -4.80
CA ALA A 157 -4.02 5.18 -4.69
C ALA A 157 -4.93 5.27 -5.91
N ARG A 158 -5.42 4.12 -6.34
CA ARG A 158 -6.36 3.99 -7.45
C ARG A 158 -7.58 3.20 -7.04
N ARG A 159 -8.76 3.69 -7.45
CA ARG A 159 -10.02 2.98 -7.30
C ARG A 159 -10.04 1.78 -8.24
N VAL A 160 -10.48 0.64 -7.74
CA VAL A 160 -10.73 -0.54 -8.59
C VAL A 160 -12.04 -0.33 -9.32
N PRO A 161 -12.09 -0.43 -10.67
CA PRO A 161 -13.34 -0.33 -11.40
C PRO A 161 -14.36 -1.41 -10.98
N ASP A 162 -15.65 -1.09 -10.98
CA ASP A 162 -16.70 -1.95 -10.41
C ASP A 162 -16.86 -3.30 -11.10
N ASP A 163 -16.45 -3.40 -12.35
CA ASP A 163 -16.51 -4.61 -13.18
C ASP A 163 -15.18 -5.38 -13.26
N SER A 164 -14.16 -4.91 -12.53
CA SER A 164 -12.80 -5.39 -12.65
C SER A 164 -12.31 -6.11 -11.39
N TYR A 165 -11.27 -6.90 -11.56
CA TYR A 165 -10.47 -7.45 -10.47
C TYR A 165 -9.02 -6.96 -10.58
N VAL A 166 -8.30 -7.04 -9.48
CA VAL A 166 -6.90 -6.65 -9.37
C VAL A 166 -6.07 -7.83 -8.89
N VAL A 167 -4.86 -7.96 -9.43
CA VAL A 167 -3.87 -8.93 -8.94
C VAL A 167 -2.63 -8.19 -8.50
N MET A 168 -2.29 -8.33 -7.22
CA MET A 168 -1.17 -7.63 -6.59
C MET A 168 -0.16 -8.62 -6.03
N PRO A 169 0.96 -8.88 -6.75
CA PRO A 169 2.11 -9.56 -6.17
C PRO A 169 2.94 -8.58 -5.31
N ASN A 170 4.10 -9.05 -4.79
CA ASN A 170 4.99 -8.21 -3.97
C ASN A 170 5.78 -7.17 -4.80
N GLN A 171 5.11 -6.43 -5.65
CA GLN A 171 5.69 -5.34 -6.47
C GLN A 171 4.64 -4.25 -6.67
N LEU A 172 5.08 -3.03 -7.00
CA LEU A 172 4.15 -1.99 -7.42
C LEU A 172 3.40 -2.47 -8.66
N GLY A 173 2.09 -2.26 -8.68
CA GLY A 173 1.23 -2.81 -9.72
C GLY A 173 0.45 -1.78 -10.52
N ILE A 174 0.15 -0.60 -9.97
CA ILE A 174 -0.58 0.44 -10.68
C ILE A 174 0.20 0.83 -11.94
N ASP A 175 -0.39 0.53 -13.09
CA ASP A 175 0.23 0.66 -14.43
C ASP A 175 -0.13 1.96 -15.14
N SER A 176 -1.14 2.66 -14.68
CA SER A 176 -1.55 3.96 -15.20
C SER A 176 -2.13 4.85 -14.10
N PHE A 177 -1.82 6.15 -14.14
CA PHE A 177 -2.25 7.10 -13.12
C PHE A 177 -2.56 8.45 -13.73
N ASP A 178 -3.78 8.94 -13.51
CA ASP A 178 -4.23 10.24 -14.00
C ASP A 178 -3.97 11.33 -12.94
N LEU A 179 -2.91 12.11 -13.16
CA LEU A 179 -2.56 13.25 -12.30
C LEU A 179 -3.60 14.37 -12.35
N GLU A 180 -4.31 14.55 -13.46
CA GLU A 180 -5.34 15.60 -13.55
C GLU A 180 -6.56 15.22 -12.71
N ASP A 181 -6.95 13.94 -12.69
CA ASP A 181 -7.98 13.47 -11.75
C ASP A 181 -7.51 13.57 -10.31
N ALA A 182 -6.28 13.12 -10.00
CA ALA A 182 -5.75 13.10 -8.63
C ALA A 182 -5.65 14.49 -7.99
N PHE A 183 -5.28 15.52 -8.78
CA PHE A 183 -5.21 16.91 -8.33
C PHE A 183 -6.50 17.70 -8.60
N GLY A 184 -7.50 17.10 -9.22
CA GLY A 184 -8.75 17.74 -9.60
C GLY A 184 -9.97 17.11 -8.96
N ALA A 185 -10.70 16.29 -9.72
CA ALA A 185 -11.98 15.71 -9.30
C ALA A 185 -11.82 14.55 -8.30
N GLN A 186 -10.66 13.92 -8.26
CA GLN A 186 -10.30 12.82 -7.34
C GLN A 186 -11.29 11.65 -7.38
N LYS A 187 -11.79 11.31 -8.56
CA LYS A 187 -12.81 10.25 -8.72
C LYS A 187 -12.20 8.87 -8.59
N GLU A 188 -11.11 8.63 -9.32
CA GLU A 188 -10.47 7.33 -9.45
C GLU A 188 -9.04 7.31 -8.92
N HIS A 189 -8.42 8.48 -8.67
CA HIS A 189 -7.02 8.63 -8.28
C HIS A 189 -6.87 9.59 -7.11
N LEU A 190 -6.05 9.19 -6.14
CA LEU A 190 -5.62 9.99 -4.99
C LEU A 190 -4.11 9.83 -4.81
N CYS A 191 -3.44 10.87 -4.34
CA CYS A 191 -1.99 10.85 -4.12
C CYS A 191 -1.56 11.85 -3.07
N SER A 192 -0.28 11.76 -2.67
CA SER A 192 0.38 12.77 -1.84
C SER A 192 0.29 14.15 -2.47
N VAL A 193 0.16 15.16 -1.62
CA VAL A 193 -0.15 16.54 -2.03
C VAL A 193 0.90 17.17 -2.94
N ASP A 194 2.14 16.73 -2.89
CA ASP A 194 3.29 17.25 -3.64
C ASP A 194 3.83 16.26 -4.69
N LEU A 195 3.08 15.21 -5.01
CA LEU A 195 3.54 14.17 -5.95
C LEU A 195 3.97 14.74 -7.31
N ARG A 196 3.27 15.77 -7.82
CA ARG A 196 3.60 16.42 -9.09
C ARG A 196 4.98 17.10 -9.05
N GLU A 197 5.25 17.84 -7.98
CA GLU A 197 6.53 18.48 -7.74
C GLU A 197 7.65 17.47 -7.51
N PHE A 198 7.37 16.42 -6.76
CA PHE A 198 8.29 15.32 -6.51
C PHE A 198 8.72 14.62 -7.80
N LEU A 199 7.75 14.28 -8.66
CA LEU A 199 8.01 13.70 -9.99
C LEU A 199 8.91 14.61 -10.84
N ALA A 200 8.58 15.90 -10.92
CA ALA A 200 9.30 16.87 -11.74
C ALA A 200 10.71 17.13 -11.21
N LYS A 201 10.85 17.37 -9.91
CA LYS A 201 12.11 17.68 -9.25
C LYS A 201 13.14 16.56 -9.38
N HIS A 202 12.69 15.31 -9.29
CA HIS A 202 13.56 14.15 -9.27
C HIS A 202 13.57 13.38 -10.60
N HIS A 203 12.90 13.91 -11.64
CA HIS A 203 12.82 13.30 -12.98
C HIS A 203 12.38 11.82 -12.95
N LEU A 204 11.37 11.51 -12.14
CA LEU A 204 10.97 10.12 -11.90
C LEU A 204 10.06 9.57 -12.99
N ASN A 205 9.25 10.41 -13.66
CA ASN A 205 8.41 9.97 -14.76
C ASN A 205 9.27 9.65 -15.99
N LEU A 206 9.20 8.43 -16.49
CA LEU A 206 9.96 7.95 -17.64
C LEU A 206 9.19 8.06 -18.95
N SER A 207 7.91 8.39 -18.91
CA SER A 207 7.08 8.52 -20.08
C SER A 207 7.43 9.79 -20.87
N GLN A 208 7.47 9.68 -22.19
CA GLN A 208 7.75 10.79 -23.10
C GLN A 208 6.50 11.53 -23.58
N ASP A 209 5.34 10.93 -23.42
CA ASP A 209 4.05 11.50 -23.85
C ASP A 209 3.28 12.23 -22.73
N GLY A 210 3.88 12.32 -21.55
CA GLY A 210 3.29 12.97 -20.38
C GLY A 210 2.33 12.10 -19.56
N SER A 211 2.07 10.85 -19.97
CA SER A 211 1.38 9.88 -19.16
C SER A 211 2.23 9.48 -17.93
N LEU A 212 1.62 8.87 -16.93
CA LEU A 212 2.34 8.31 -15.80
C LEU A 212 2.01 6.83 -15.68
N ASN A 213 3.04 5.99 -15.85
CA ASN A 213 3.04 4.61 -15.43
C ASN A 213 3.78 4.50 -14.09
N PRO A 214 3.10 4.35 -12.95
CA PRO A 214 3.75 4.30 -11.64
C PRO A 214 4.68 3.11 -11.47
N ARG A 215 4.37 1.96 -12.07
CA ARG A 215 5.24 0.79 -12.02
C ARG A 215 6.63 1.11 -12.59
N ASP A 216 6.69 1.74 -13.75
CA ASP A 216 7.96 2.14 -14.38
C ASP A 216 8.66 3.26 -13.61
N ALA A 217 7.88 4.23 -13.15
CA ALA A 217 8.42 5.39 -12.45
C ALA A 217 8.99 5.04 -11.08
N PHE A 218 8.30 4.17 -10.34
CA PHE A 218 8.55 3.96 -8.91
C PHE A 218 8.92 2.53 -8.54
N GLY A 219 8.48 1.53 -9.30
CA GLY A 219 8.64 0.11 -8.97
C GLY A 219 10.06 -0.41 -9.17
N SER A 220 10.35 -1.51 -8.50
CA SER A 220 11.54 -2.31 -8.77
C SER A 220 11.32 -3.17 -10.01
N HIS A 221 12.43 -3.54 -10.66
CA HIS A 221 12.51 -4.43 -11.80
C HIS A 221 13.73 -5.33 -11.62
N ASP A 222 13.81 -6.02 -10.50
CA ASP A 222 14.94 -6.88 -10.14
C ASP A 222 14.64 -8.36 -10.37
N ASP A 223 15.64 -9.21 -10.14
CA ASP A 223 15.51 -10.67 -10.31
C ASP A 223 14.42 -11.29 -9.43
N ALA A 224 14.10 -10.69 -8.27
CA ALA A 224 13.02 -11.18 -7.42
C ALA A 224 11.65 -10.96 -8.06
N ASP A 225 11.47 -9.85 -8.78
CA ASP A 225 10.25 -9.59 -9.56
C ASP A 225 10.10 -10.62 -10.67
N HIS A 226 11.16 -10.93 -11.40
CA HIS A 226 11.14 -11.90 -12.50
C HIS A 226 10.83 -13.32 -12.06
N VAL A 227 11.32 -13.77 -10.92
CA VAL A 227 11.17 -15.18 -10.49
C VAL A 227 10.04 -15.40 -9.51
N TYR A 228 9.58 -14.34 -8.82
CA TYR A 228 8.62 -14.49 -7.72
C TYR A 228 7.32 -13.68 -7.93
N ASN A 229 7.39 -12.46 -8.45
CA ASN A 229 6.25 -11.57 -8.56
C ASN A 229 5.50 -11.72 -9.89
N THR A 230 6.12 -11.37 -10.99
CA THR A 230 5.51 -11.38 -12.32
C THR A 230 4.90 -12.73 -12.71
N PRO A 231 5.55 -13.89 -12.49
CA PRO A 231 4.95 -15.19 -12.84
C PRO A 231 3.68 -15.52 -12.06
N ARG A 232 3.56 -15.09 -10.80
CA ARG A 232 2.34 -15.27 -10.01
C ARG A 232 1.18 -14.44 -10.58
N ALA A 233 1.43 -13.16 -10.86
CA ALA A 233 0.45 -12.28 -11.46
C ALA A 233 0.04 -12.78 -12.85
N TRP A 234 1.00 -13.12 -13.70
CA TRP A 234 0.78 -13.70 -15.03
C TRP A 234 -0.15 -14.92 -14.99
N TRP A 235 0.12 -15.84 -14.08
CA TRP A 235 -0.68 -17.07 -13.97
C TRP A 235 -2.14 -16.78 -13.60
N MET A 236 -2.35 -15.89 -12.61
CA MET A 236 -3.68 -15.53 -12.13
C MET A 236 -4.46 -14.75 -13.18
N LEU A 237 -3.86 -13.76 -13.80
CA LEU A 237 -4.47 -12.95 -14.85
C LEU A 237 -4.84 -13.81 -16.07
N ARG A 238 -3.91 -14.67 -16.54
CA ARG A 238 -4.18 -15.61 -17.64
C ARG A 238 -5.27 -16.62 -17.32
N HIS A 239 -5.36 -17.07 -16.09
CA HIS A 239 -6.42 -18.01 -15.67
C HIS A 239 -7.81 -17.38 -15.78
N LEU A 240 -7.96 -16.12 -15.42
CA LEU A 240 -9.23 -15.38 -15.43
C LEU A 240 -9.54 -14.77 -16.81
N ASN A 241 -8.51 -14.47 -17.59
CA ASN A 241 -8.62 -13.82 -18.91
C ASN A 241 -7.76 -14.53 -19.98
N PRO A 242 -8.05 -15.79 -20.30
CA PRO A 242 -7.20 -16.56 -21.22
C PRO A 242 -7.17 -16.02 -22.65
N THR A 243 -8.13 -15.22 -23.10
CA THR A 243 -8.27 -14.78 -24.50
C THR A 243 -8.27 -13.27 -24.71
N THR A 244 -8.48 -12.47 -23.67
CA THR A 244 -8.58 -11.00 -23.76
C THR A 244 -7.25 -10.27 -23.71
N TRP A 245 -6.16 -10.98 -23.48
CA TRP A 245 -4.80 -10.43 -23.45
C TRP A 245 -3.83 -11.35 -24.23
N VAL A 246 -2.75 -10.76 -24.72
CA VAL A 246 -1.68 -11.56 -25.36
C VAL A 246 -0.72 -12.04 -24.26
N TRP A 247 -0.82 -13.32 -23.95
CA TRP A 247 0.01 -13.97 -22.94
C TRP A 247 1.26 -14.57 -23.60
N ASP A 248 2.41 -13.98 -23.35
CA ASP A 248 3.67 -14.56 -23.83
C ASP A 248 4.05 -15.77 -22.96
N GLY A 249 4.67 -16.05 -22.17
CA GLY A 249 4.94 -17.18 -21.30
C GLY A 249 5.13 -16.74 -19.86
N PRO A 250 5.32 -17.67 -18.94
CA PRO A 250 5.62 -17.33 -17.55
C PRO A 250 7.00 -16.65 -17.39
N ASP A 251 7.86 -16.75 -18.42
CA ASP A 251 9.16 -16.06 -18.50
C ASP A 251 9.07 -14.73 -19.28
N ALA A 252 7.87 -14.20 -19.47
CA ALA A 252 7.64 -12.96 -20.23
C ALA A 252 8.33 -11.75 -19.62
N ASP A 253 8.61 -11.80 -18.33
CA ASP A 253 9.39 -10.80 -17.60
C ASP A 253 10.85 -10.66 -18.07
N TYR A 254 11.37 -11.57 -18.87
CA TYR A 254 12.64 -11.44 -19.61
C TYR A 254 12.48 -11.01 -21.07
N GLY A 255 11.24 -10.80 -21.51
CA GLY A 255 10.90 -10.38 -22.86
C GLY A 255 10.62 -8.88 -22.97
N PRO A 256 10.27 -8.41 -24.17
CA PRO A 256 9.96 -6.99 -24.41
C PRO A 256 8.69 -6.48 -23.72
N ARG A 257 7.91 -7.37 -23.10
CA ARG A 257 6.69 -7.06 -22.33
C ARG A 257 6.78 -7.53 -20.88
N SER A 258 7.98 -7.61 -20.36
CA SER A 258 8.22 -8.18 -19.05
C SER A 258 7.39 -7.57 -17.91
N ASP A 259 7.08 -6.29 -18.00
CA ASP A 259 6.36 -5.54 -16.99
C ASP A 259 4.99 -5.00 -17.45
N ASP A 260 4.53 -5.42 -18.63
CA ASP A 260 3.28 -4.97 -19.25
C ASP A 260 2.04 -5.75 -18.75
N LEU A 261 2.12 -6.41 -17.60
CA LEU A 261 0.94 -7.05 -17.02
C LEU A 261 -0.03 -5.98 -16.52
N PRO A 262 -1.32 -6.07 -16.92
CA PRO A 262 -2.30 -5.08 -16.50
C PRO A 262 -2.55 -5.17 -14.98
N TRP A 263 -2.68 -4.02 -14.33
CA TRP A 263 -3.03 -3.95 -12.92
C TRP A 263 -4.43 -4.48 -12.63
N CYS A 264 -5.41 -4.14 -13.47
CA CYS A 264 -6.78 -4.59 -13.36
C CYS A 264 -7.34 -5.06 -14.70
N MET A 265 -8.27 -6.01 -14.67
CA MET A 265 -8.97 -6.53 -15.85
C MET A 265 -10.42 -6.82 -15.54
N VAL A 266 -11.28 -6.67 -16.56
CA VAL A 266 -12.63 -7.23 -16.52
C VAL A 266 -12.51 -8.73 -16.79
N PRO A 267 -13.00 -9.62 -15.90
CA PRO A 267 -12.83 -11.06 -16.09
C PRO A 267 -13.69 -11.57 -17.25
N GLU A 268 -13.18 -12.53 -18.02
CA GLU A 268 -13.93 -13.13 -19.14
C GLU A 268 -15.17 -13.90 -18.69
N LYS A 269 -15.16 -14.37 -17.44
CA LYS A 269 -16.27 -15.08 -16.82
C LYS A 269 -16.51 -14.53 -15.44
N LYS A 270 -17.78 -14.57 -15.01
CA LYS A 270 -18.12 -14.19 -13.64
C LYS A 270 -17.30 -15.01 -12.65
N ILE A 271 -16.61 -14.31 -11.76
CA ILE A 271 -15.90 -14.92 -10.63
C ILE A 271 -16.96 -15.23 -9.56
N THR A 272 -17.05 -16.48 -9.14
CA THR A 272 -18.02 -16.95 -8.12
C THR A 272 -17.28 -17.58 -6.94
#